data_fc96f60cbd5fe2c03da541c80488ecc5
#
_entry.id   fc96f60cbd5fe2c03da541c80488ecc5
#
_cell.length_a   1.000
_cell.length_b   1.000
_cell.length_c   1.000
_cell.angle_alpha   90.00
_cell.angle_beta   90.00
_cell.angle_gamma   90.00
#
_symmetry.space_group_name_H-M   'P 1'
#
loop_
_entity.id
_entity.type
_entity.pdbx_description
1 polymer ?
#
loop_
_entity_poly.entity_id
_entity_poly.type
_entity_poly.pdbx_seq_one_letter_code
_entity_poly.pdbx_strand_id
1 'polypeptide(L)'
;MAKIATVITDMFEDIEFTSPKEALESAGHQLVTIDTEAGKEIKGKHGESVKIDKGIDEVKATDYDALFIPGGFSPDILRADDRIVAFAKYFMDEMKPTFAICHGPHLLITAKTLNGRDATGYKSIQVDLENAGAIFHDEEVFVCQKQLVTSRKPDDLPAFNREIVKLLDSK
;
A
#
# COMPACT_ATOMS: atom_id res chain seq x y z
N MET A 1 -15.48 8.02 -8.35
CA MET A 1 -15.04 7.75 -6.98
C MET A 1 -14.54 6.32 -6.87
N ALA A 2 -13.32 6.15 -6.41
CA ALA A 2 -12.75 4.82 -6.19
C ALA A 2 -12.87 4.42 -4.72
N LYS A 3 -13.07 3.13 -4.47
CA LYS A 3 -13.07 2.53 -3.13
C LYS A 3 -11.72 1.84 -2.94
N ILE A 4 -10.93 2.33 -2.01
CA ILE A 4 -9.53 1.93 -1.83
C ILE A 4 -9.40 1.07 -0.58
N ALA A 5 -8.98 -0.19 -0.76
CA ALA A 5 -8.64 -1.06 0.34
C ALA A 5 -7.28 -0.63 0.89
N THR A 6 -7.22 -0.27 2.17
CA THR A 6 -5.99 0.12 2.85
C THR A 6 -5.66 -0.93 3.89
N VAL A 7 -4.68 -1.77 3.60
CA VAL A 7 -4.23 -2.80 4.55
C VAL A 7 -3.19 -2.21 5.47
N ILE A 8 -3.48 -2.20 6.76
CA ILE A 8 -2.71 -1.48 7.76
C ILE A 8 -2.88 -2.13 9.13
N THR A 9 -1.79 -2.16 9.91
CA THR A 9 -1.81 -2.63 11.30
C THR A 9 -0.88 -1.78 12.16
N ASP A 10 -0.67 -2.14 13.40
CA ASP A 10 0.19 -1.42 14.34
C ASP A 10 1.58 -1.11 13.78
N MET A 11 2.21 -0.07 14.30
CA MET A 11 3.56 0.35 13.94
C MET A 11 3.68 0.86 12.51
N PHE A 12 2.58 1.32 11.92
CA PHE A 12 2.64 2.00 10.63
C PHE A 12 3.35 3.35 10.76
N GLU A 13 3.95 3.82 9.67
CA GLU A 13 4.52 5.18 9.64
C GLU A 13 3.38 6.18 9.47
N ASP A 14 3.13 6.97 10.51
CA ASP A 14 1.92 7.80 10.63
C ASP A 14 1.63 8.65 9.39
N ILE A 15 2.62 9.42 8.94
CA ILE A 15 2.43 10.34 7.82
C ILE A 15 2.25 9.60 6.48
N GLU A 16 2.78 8.39 6.37
CA GLU A 16 2.62 7.57 5.17
C GLU A 16 1.20 7.03 5.02
N PHE A 17 0.41 7.10 6.07
CA PHE A 17 -1.02 6.82 6.01
C PHE A 17 -1.83 8.10 5.92
N THR A 18 -1.60 9.06 6.83
CA THR A 18 -2.45 10.24 6.95
C THR A 18 -2.36 11.16 5.74
N SER A 19 -1.17 11.35 5.17
CA SER A 19 -0.97 12.23 4.02
C SER A 19 -1.62 11.69 2.73
N PRO A 20 -1.38 10.42 2.34
CA PRO A 20 -2.11 9.86 1.18
C PRO A 20 -3.63 9.80 1.41
N LYS A 21 -4.08 9.49 2.63
CA LYS A 21 -5.49 9.47 2.96
C LYS A 21 -6.13 10.82 2.66
N GLU A 22 -5.52 11.89 3.16
CA GLU A 22 -6.03 13.25 2.93
C GLU A 22 -6.08 13.58 1.43
N ALA A 23 -5.02 13.26 0.70
CA ALA A 23 -4.96 13.54 -0.74
C ALA A 23 -6.04 12.77 -1.51
N LEU A 24 -6.23 11.49 -1.19
CA LEU A 24 -7.22 10.65 -1.87
C LEU A 24 -8.65 11.06 -1.53
N GLU A 25 -8.93 11.35 -0.26
CA GLU A 25 -10.26 11.79 0.16
C GLU A 25 -10.59 13.17 -0.42
N SER A 26 -9.62 14.08 -0.47
CA SER A 26 -9.81 15.39 -1.09
C SER A 26 -10.12 15.29 -2.59
N ALA A 27 -9.65 14.23 -3.22
CA ALA A 27 -9.95 13.93 -4.63
C ALA A 27 -11.27 13.16 -4.83
N GLY A 28 -12.02 12.92 -3.76
CA GLY A 28 -13.33 12.28 -3.81
C GLY A 28 -13.33 10.76 -3.67
N HIS A 29 -12.20 10.15 -3.30
CA HIS A 29 -12.11 8.70 -3.12
C HIS A 29 -12.35 8.30 -1.67
N GLN A 30 -12.68 7.04 -1.44
CA GLN A 30 -12.96 6.51 -0.11
C GLN A 30 -11.92 5.46 0.27
N LEU A 31 -11.33 5.59 1.47
CA LEU A 31 -10.46 4.57 2.02
C LEU A 31 -11.23 3.70 3.02
N VAL A 32 -10.99 2.40 2.95
CA VAL A 32 -11.49 1.43 3.92
C VAL A 32 -10.28 0.75 4.53
N THR A 33 -10.08 0.91 5.84
CA THR A 33 -8.96 0.28 6.54
C THR A 33 -9.28 -1.18 6.86
N ILE A 34 -8.33 -2.06 6.60
CA ILE A 34 -8.50 -3.50 6.73
C ILE A 34 -7.34 -4.07 7.54
N ASP A 35 -7.66 -4.85 8.56
CA ASP A 35 -6.72 -5.63 9.37
C ASP A 35 -7.40 -6.96 9.72
N THR A 36 -6.94 -7.65 10.73
CA THR A 36 -7.52 -8.95 11.10
C THR A 36 -8.95 -8.85 11.65
N GLU A 37 -9.27 -7.75 12.33
CA GLU A 37 -10.59 -7.57 12.95
C GLU A 37 -11.12 -6.14 12.79
N ALA A 38 -12.42 -6.04 12.48
CA ALA A 38 -13.12 -4.75 12.48
C ALA A 38 -13.16 -4.17 13.89
N GLY A 39 -13.03 -2.84 13.97
CA GLY A 39 -13.10 -2.13 15.26
C GLY A 39 -11.83 -2.16 16.09
N LYS A 40 -10.83 -2.93 15.67
CA LYS A 40 -9.52 -2.92 16.31
C LYS A 40 -8.91 -1.52 16.22
N GLU A 41 -8.37 -1.03 17.33
CA GLU A 41 -7.64 0.24 17.34
C GLU A 41 -6.14 -0.03 17.20
N ILE A 42 -5.56 0.50 16.14
CA ILE A 42 -4.11 0.37 15.88
C ILE A 42 -3.42 1.70 16.11
N LYS A 43 -2.12 1.65 16.37
CA LYS A 43 -1.31 2.84 16.60
C LYS A 43 -0.09 2.87 15.70
N GLY A 44 0.14 4.04 15.11
CA GLY A 44 1.35 4.32 14.36
C GLY A 44 2.55 4.51 15.27
N LYS A 45 3.73 4.53 14.67
CA LYS A 45 5.00 4.72 15.38
C LYS A 45 5.05 6.00 16.19
N HIS A 46 4.33 7.02 15.78
CA HIS A 46 4.32 8.35 16.41
C HIS A 46 3.01 8.65 17.14
N GLY A 47 2.17 7.63 17.36
CA GLY A 47 1.00 7.74 18.21
C GLY A 47 -0.34 7.98 17.53
N GLU A 48 -0.36 8.08 16.20
CA GLU A 48 -1.62 8.20 15.46
C GLU A 48 -2.49 6.98 15.70
N SER A 49 -3.76 7.20 16.09
CA SER A 49 -4.71 6.11 16.31
C SER A 49 -5.62 5.95 15.10
N VAL A 50 -5.82 4.72 14.68
CA VAL A 50 -6.75 4.38 13.59
C VAL A 50 -7.66 3.25 14.05
N LYS A 51 -8.97 3.41 13.85
CA LYS A 51 -9.93 2.35 14.09
C LYS A 51 -10.15 1.60 12.79
N ILE A 52 -9.92 0.31 12.79
CA ILE A 52 -10.04 -0.53 11.59
C ILE A 52 -11.51 -0.69 11.19
N ASP A 53 -11.80 -0.39 9.94
CA ASP A 53 -13.15 -0.44 9.40
C ASP A 53 -13.65 -1.86 9.18
N LYS A 54 -12.81 -2.75 8.66
CA LYS A 54 -13.19 -4.11 8.29
C LYS A 54 -12.11 -5.12 8.66
N GLY A 55 -12.56 -6.33 9.03
CA GLY A 55 -11.67 -7.47 9.17
C GLY A 55 -11.46 -8.17 7.83
N ILE A 56 -10.30 -8.80 7.67
CA ILE A 56 -9.96 -9.47 6.41
C ILE A 56 -10.96 -10.57 6.01
N ASP A 57 -11.58 -11.21 6.98
CA ASP A 57 -12.57 -12.27 6.71
C ASP A 57 -13.94 -11.72 6.27
N GLU A 58 -14.16 -10.40 6.40
CA GLU A 58 -15.42 -9.76 6.06
C GLU A 58 -15.43 -9.15 4.66
N VAL A 59 -14.26 -9.10 3.99
CA VAL A 59 -14.09 -8.34 2.74
C VAL A 59 -13.75 -9.26 1.58
N LYS A 60 -14.12 -8.81 0.38
CA LYS A 60 -13.73 -9.44 -0.87
C LYS A 60 -12.93 -8.43 -1.68
N ALA A 61 -11.78 -8.84 -2.17
CA ALA A 61 -10.93 -7.95 -2.97
C ALA A 61 -11.68 -7.40 -4.20
N THR A 62 -12.59 -8.18 -4.75
CA THR A 62 -13.42 -7.77 -5.90
C THR A 62 -14.31 -6.55 -5.63
N ASP A 63 -14.55 -6.22 -4.35
CA ASP A 63 -15.39 -5.06 -3.98
C ASP A 63 -14.61 -3.74 -3.98
N TYR A 64 -13.30 -3.78 -4.26
CA TYR A 64 -12.44 -2.60 -4.19
C TYR A 64 -11.81 -2.30 -5.54
N ASP A 65 -11.56 -1.00 -5.76
CA ASP A 65 -10.98 -0.51 -7.00
C ASP A 65 -9.45 -0.42 -6.95
N ALA A 66 -8.88 -0.28 -5.76
CA ALA A 66 -7.44 -0.08 -5.57
C ALA A 66 -6.99 -0.61 -4.22
N LEU A 67 -5.69 -0.82 -4.09
CA LEU A 67 -5.02 -1.24 -2.85
C LEU A 67 -3.99 -0.19 -2.44
N PHE A 68 -3.96 0.16 -1.15
CA PHE A 68 -2.96 1.05 -0.57
C PHE A 68 -2.27 0.36 0.61
N ILE A 69 -0.95 0.40 0.62
CA ILE A 69 -0.11 -0.23 1.64
C ILE A 69 0.82 0.81 2.25
N PRO A 70 0.46 1.44 3.38
CA PRO A 70 1.37 2.32 4.13
C PRO A 70 2.58 1.55 4.65
N GLY A 71 3.68 2.27 4.88
CA GLY A 71 4.91 1.68 5.37
C GLY A 71 5.01 1.64 6.89
N GLY A 72 6.25 1.78 7.40
CA GLY A 72 6.60 1.53 8.77
C GLY A 72 6.85 0.04 8.98
N PHE A 73 6.59 -0.48 10.19
CA PHE A 73 6.72 -1.91 10.47
C PHE A 73 5.45 -2.69 10.10
N SER A 74 4.33 -2.01 9.92
CA SER A 74 3.03 -2.60 9.57
C SER A 74 3.10 -3.66 8.47
N PRO A 75 3.74 -3.40 7.31
CA PRO A 75 3.79 -4.41 6.24
C PRO A 75 4.46 -5.71 6.65
N ASP A 76 5.44 -5.65 7.55
CA ASP A 76 6.12 -6.86 8.04
C ASP A 76 5.16 -7.74 8.85
N ILE A 77 4.30 -7.12 9.66
CA ILE A 77 3.28 -7.84 10.42
C ILE A 77 2.23 -8.42 9.47
N LEU A 78 1.75 -7.61 8.53
CA LEU A 78 0.70 -8.02 7.58
C LEU A 78 1.13 -9.20 6.70
N ARG A 79 2.40 -9.22 6.28
CA ARG A 79 2.90 -10.27 5.39
C ARG A 79 2.95 -11.65 6.03
N ALA A 80 2.82 -11.75 7.35
CA ALA A 80 2.75 -13.01 8.07
C ALA A 80 1.37 -13.65 8.03
N ASP A 81 0.34 -12.93 7.58
CA ASP A 81 -1.03 -13.43 7.48
C ASP A 81 -1.35 -13.78 6.03
N ASP A 82 -1.51 -15.06 5.76
CA ASP A 82 -1.75 -15.57 4.39
C ASP A 82 -3.02 -15.00 3.77
N ARG A 83 -4.03 -14.66 4.56
CA ARG A 83 -5.28 -14.08 4.06
C ARG A 83 -5.04 -12.68 3.49
N ILE A 84 -4.22 -11.89 4.18
CA ILE A 84 -3.87 -10.54 3.75
C ILE A 84 -2.96 -10.59 2.52
N VAL A 85 -2.01 -11.54 2.50
CA VAL A 85 -1.15 -11.77 1.34
C VAL A 85 -1.98 -12.10 0.09
N ALA A 86 -2.93 -13.03 0.22
CA ALA A 86 -3.81 -13.41 -0.88
C ALA A 86 -4.68 -12.25 -1.34
N PHE A 87 -5.16 -11.44 -0.41
CA PHE A 87 -5.94 -10.25 -0.71
C PHE A 87 -5.13 -9.26 -1.56
N ALA A 88 -3.90 -8.98 -1.14
CA ALA A 88 -3.01 -8.06 -1.87
C ALA A 88 -2.65 -8.61 -3.26
N LYS A 89 -2.40 -9.92 -3.35
CA LYS A 89 -2.06 -10.59 -4.60
C LYS A 89 -3.12 -10.38 -5.68
N TYR A 90 -4.39 -10.40 -5.31
CA TYR A 90 -5.49 -10.19 -6.25
C TYR A 90 -5.34 -8.88 -7.02
N PHE A 91 -5.01 -7.78 -6.34
CA PHE A 91 -4.89 -6.47 -6.99
C PHE A 91 -3.77 -6.45 -8.02
N MET A 92 -2.65 -7.09 -7.70
CA MET A 92 -1.52 -7.17 -8.63
C MET A 92 -1.85 -8.07 -9.84
N ASP A 93 -2.44 -9.23 -9.60
CA ASP A 93 -2.79 -10.18 -10.66
C ASP A 93 -3.84 -9.61 -11.61
N GLU A 94 -4.80 -8.84 -11.08
CA GLU A 94 -5.87 -8.23 -11.87
C GLU A 94 -5.52 -6.85 -12.40
N MET A 95 -4.27 -6.41 -12.24
CA MET A 95 -3.78 -5.12 -12.69
C MET A 95 -4.60 -3.94 -12.16
N LYS A 96 -5.11 -4.06 -10.95
CA LYS A 96 -5.80 -2.95 -10.29
C LYS A 96 -4.79 -1.99 -9.66
N PRO A 97 -5.08 -0.68 -9.62
CA PRO A 97 -4.17 0.28 -9.02
C PRO A 97 -3.71 -0.16 -7.63
N THR A 98 -2.41 -0.21 -7.42
CA THR A 98 -1.79 -0.65 -6.17
C THR A 98 -0.71 0.35 -5.77
N PHE A 99 -0.79 0.85 -4.55
CA PHE A 99 0.09 1.90 -4.04
C PHE A 99 0.83 1.40 -2.81
N ALA A 100 2.16 1.48 -2.83
CA ALA A 100 2.98 1.02 -1.70
C ALA A 100 4.13 2.00 -1.47
N ILE A 101 4.36 2.38 -0.23
CA ILE A 101 5.42 3.32 0.12
C ILE A 101 6.34 2.73 1.17
N CYS A 102 7.63 3.05 1.07
CA CYS A 102 8.66 2.72 2.05
C CYS A 102 8.84 1.21 2.18
N HIS A 103 8.41 0.60 3.30
CA HIS A 103 8.42 -0.85 3.49
C HIS A 103 7.16 -1.54 2.95
N GLY A 104 6.19 -0.77 2.44
CA GLY A 104 4.95 -1.33 1.87
C GLY A 104 5.16 -2.45 0.87
N PRO A 105 6.14 -2.36 -0.04
CA PRO A 105 6.39 -3.42 -1.01
C PRO A 105 6.70 -4.79 -0.42
N HIS A 106 7.09 -4.90 0.86
CA HIS A 106 7.31 -6.20 1.52
C HIS A 106 6.10 -7.13 1.38
N LEU A 107 4.89 -6.59 1.49
CA LEU A 107 3.67 -7.39 1.32
C LEU A 107 3.57 -7.95 -0.10
N LEU A 108 3.93 -7.15 -1.10
CA LEU A 108 3.89 -7.56 -2.50
C LEU A 108 5.00 -8.57 -2.83
N ILE A 109 6.15 -8.49 -2.14
CA ILE A 109 7.23 -9.47 -2.25
C ILE A 109 6.72 -10.84 -1.77
N THR A 110 6.10 -10.87 -0.59
CA THR A 110 5.55 -12.11 -0.03
C THR A 110 4.46 -12.69 -0.93
N ALA A 111 3.67 -11.83 -1.58
CA ALA A 111 2.65 -12.25 -2.53
C ALA A 111 3.23 -12.74 -3.87
N LYS A 112 4.55 -12.64 -4.07
CA LYS A 112 5.26 -13.08 -5.27
C LYS A 112 4.77 -12.39 -6.55
N THR A 113 4.54 -11.08 -6.46
CA THR A 113 3.93 -10.31 -7.56
C THR A 113 4.87 -9.32 -8.23
N LEU A 114 6.13 -9.24 -7.77
CA LEU A 114 7.06 -8.19 -8.23
C LEU A 114 8.09 -8.66 -9.27
N ASN A 115 8.08 -9.91 -9.67
CA ASN A 115 9.03 -10.41 -10.66
C ASN A 115 8.87 -9.67 -11.99
N GLY A 116 9.95 -9.03 -12.45
CA GLY A 116 9.95 -8.26 -13.70
C GLY A 116 9.28 -6.90 -13.61
N ARG A 117 8.84 -6.48 -12.42
CA ARG A 117 8.17 -5.20 -12.23
C ARG A 117 9.17 -4.10 -11.86
N ASP A 118 8.96 -2.90 -12.39
CA ASP A 118 9.71 -1.72 -11.96
C ASP A 118 9.11 -1.21 -10.66
N ALA A 119 9.98 -0.94 -9.67
CA ALA A 119 9.51 -0.47 -8.37
C ALA A 119 10.61 0.28 -7.63
N THR A 120 10.19 1.07 -6.65
CA THR A 120 11.07 1.62 -5.64
C THR A 120 10.53 1.28 -4.25
N GLY A 121 11.28 1.61 -3.23
CA GLY A 121 10.92 1.38 -1.84
C GLY A 121 12.00 1.95 -0.95
N TYR A 122 11.86 1.74 0.37
CA TYR A 122 12.87 2.21 1.29
C TYR A 122 14.21 1.58 0.99
N LYS A 123 15.29 2.37 1.16
CA LYS A 123 16.62 1.92 0.75
C LYS A 123 17.03 0.57 1.35
N SER A 124 16.66 0.30 2.60
CA SER A 124 17.05 -0.95 3.27
C SER A 124 16.45 -2.20 2.65
N ILE A 125 15.34 -2.06 1.89
CA ILE A 125 14.69 -3.20 1.24
C ILE A 125 15.04 -3.31 -0.26
N GLN A 126 15.96 -2.51 -0.74
CA GLN A 126 16.37 -2.58 -2.15
C GLN A 126 16.79 -3.99 -2.54
N VAL A 127 17.62 -4.62 -1.73
CA VAL A 127 18.11 -6.00 -1.99
C VAL A 127 16.97 -7.01 -1.97
N ASP A 128 15.98 -6.79 -1.11
CA ASP A 128 14.81 -7.66 -1.04
C ASP A 128 13.96 -7.55 -2.30
N LEU A 129 13.80 -6.33 -2.81
CA LEU A 129 13.09 -6.08 -4.08
C LEU A 129 13.81 -6.74 -5.24
N GLU A 130 15.13 -6.58 -5.31
CA GLU A 130 15.95 -7.20 -6.35
C GLU A 130 15.90 -8.72 -6.29
N ASN A 131 15.98 -9.29 -5.08
CA ASN A 131 15.86 -10.74 -4.89
C ASN A 131 14.48 -11.28 -5.26
N ALA A 132 13.44 -10.43 -5.16
CA ALA A 132 12.09 -10.79 -5.60
C ALA A 132 11.90 -10.65 -7.12
N GLY A 133 12.95 -10.24 -7.84
CA GLY A 133 12.92 -10.08 -9.29
C GLY A 133 12.47 -8.71 -9.78
N ALA A 134 12.31 -7.74 -8.88
CA ALA A 134 11.94 -6.38 -9.27
C ALA A 134 13.17 -5.64 -9.82
N ILE A 135 12.90 -4.67 -10.69
CA ILE A 135 13.91 -3.75 -11.19
C ILE A 135 13.83 -2.50 -10.32
N PHE A 136 14.83 -2.28 -9.48
CA PHE A 136 14.82 -1.19 -8.51
C PHE A 136 15.19 0.14 -9.15
N HIS A 137 14.40 1.17 -8.84
CA HIS A 137 14.66 2.55 -9.26
C HIS A 137 14.76 3.44 -8.01
N ASP A 138 15.88 4.12 -7.83
CA ASP A 138 16.07 5.05 -6.72
C ASP A 138 15.46 6.41 -7.09
N GLU A 139 14.15 6.48 -7.11
CA GLU A 139 13.39 7.67 -7.48
C GLU A 139 12.31 7.96 -6.45
N GLU A 140 11.89 9.21 -6.35
CA GLU A 140 10.87 9.61 -5.38
C GLU A 140 9.52 8.95 -5.61
N VAL A 141 9.22 8.58 -6.85
CA VAL A 141 8.02 7.83 -7.21
C VAL A 141 8.26 7.09 -8.52
N PHE A 142 7.77 5.88 -8.61
CA PHE A 142 7.77 5.13 -9.87
C PHE A 142 6.39 4.57 -10.14
N VAL A 143 5.90 4.80 -11.37
CA VAL A 143 4.62 4.26 -11.83
C VAL A 143 4.90 3.15 -12.84
N CYS A 144 4.63 1.92 -12.46
CA CYS A 144 4.87 0.74 -13.30
C CYS A 144 3.58 0.31 -13.98
N GLN A 145 3.58 0.30 -15.32
CA GLN A 145 2.49 -0.20 -16.15
C GLN A 145 1.12 0.44 -15.85
N LYS A 146 1.12 1.71 -15.44
CA LYS A 146 -0.10 2.43 -15.05
C LYS A 146 -0.93 1.67 -14.01
N GLN A 147 -0.26 0.96 -13.12
CA GLN A 147 -0.90 0.10 -12.13
C GLN A 147 -0.23 0.20 -10.77
N LEU A 148 1.07 -0.06 -10.69
CA LEU A 148 1.81 -0.06 -9.43
C LEU A 148 2.53 1.27 -9.22
N VAL A 149 2.21 1.97 -8.14
CA VAL A 149 2.88 3.22 -7.74
C VAL A 149 3.64 2.97 -6.46
N THR A 150 4.95 3.23 -6.47
CA THR A 150 5.80 3.04 -5.30
C THR A 150 6.61 4.30 -5.02
N SER A 151 6.94 4.52 -3.74
CA SER A 151 7.81 5.59 -3.24
C SER A 151 8.69 5.08 -2.11
N ARG A 152 9.72 5.84 -1.73
CA ARG A 152 10.80 5.37 -0.85
C ARG A 152 10.59 5.69 0.62
N LYS A 153 10.05 6.88 0.94
CA LYS A 153 10.09 7.45 2.30
C LYS A 153 9.14 8.65 2.41
N PRO A 154 8.91 9.17 3.64
CA PRO A 154 8.02 10.32 3.82
C PRO A 154 8.35 11.55 2.98
N ASP A 155 9.64 11.81 2.71
CA ASP A 155 10.05 12.93 1.86
C ASP A 155 9.44 12.87 0.46
N ASP A 156 9.08 11.68 0.01
CA ASP A 156 8.53 11.44 -1.33
C ASP A 156 7.01 11.62 -1.40
N LEU A 157 6.35 11.88 -0.27
CA LEU A 157 4.87 11.94 -0.21
C LEU A 157 4.24 12.91 -1.20
N PRO A 158 4.78 14.12 -1.43
CA PRO A 158 4.18 14.99 -2.43
C PRO A 158 4.10 14.33 -3.81
N ALA A 159 5.18 13.68 -4.26
CA ALA A 159 5.21 12.99 -5.55
C ALA A 159 4.30 11.76 -5.54
N PHE A 160 4.34 10.98 -4.46
CA PHE A 160 3.49 9.79 -4.29
C PHE A 160 2.01 10.16 -4.38
N ASN A 161 1.59 11.16 -3.59
CA ASN A 161 0.21 11.61 -3.56
C ASN A 161 -0.27 12.10 -4.93
N ARG A 162 0.57 12.86 -5.63
CA ARG A 162 0.27 13.35 -6.96
C ARG A 162 0.00 12.19 -7.92
N GLU A 163 0.87 11.18 -7.93
CA GLU A 163 0.77 10.08 -8.89
C GLU A 163 -0.38 9.12 -8.59
N ILE A 164 -0.67 8.85 -7.29
CA ILE A 164 -1.79 7.96 -6.97
C ILE A 164 -3.14 8.60 -7.30
N VAL A 165 -3.30 9.89 -7.05
CA VAL A 165 -4.52 10.62 -7.43
C VAL A 165 -4.65 10.65 -8.95
N LYS A 166 -3.57 10.99 -9.65
CA LYS A 166 -3.56 11.04 -11.10
C LYS A 166 -3.95 9.70 -11.72
N LEU A 167 -3.41 8.61 -11.19
CA LEU A 167 -3.71 7.27 -11.70
C LEU A 167 -5.19 6.93 -11.54
N LEU A 168 -5.77 7.19 -10.37
CA LEU A 168 -7.18 6.92 -10.11
C LEU A 168 -8.10 7.79 -10.97
N ASP A 169 -7.73 9.06 -11.18
CA ASP A 169 -8.53 9.97 -11.99
C ASP A 169 -8.51 9.62 -13.48
N SER A 170 -7.53 8.82 -13.92
CA SER A 170 -7.40 8.38 -15.31
C SER A 170 -8.18 7.11 -15.64
N LYS A 171 -8.79 6.49 -14.63
CA LYS A 171 -9.51 5.21 -14.77
C LYS A 171 -11.01 5.38 -15.01
#